data_03ce4d8cdf98b0f037dc62f97435479a
#
_entry.id   03ce4d8cdf98b0f037dc62f97435479a
#
_cell.length_a   1.000
_cell.length_b   1.000
_cell.length_c   1.000
_cell.angle_alpha   90.00
_cell.angle_beta   90.00
_cell.angle_gamma   90.00
#
_symmetry.space_group_name_H-M   'P 1'
#
loop_
_entity.id
_entity.type
_entity.pdbx_description
1 polymer ?
#
loop_
_entity_poly.entity_id
_entity_poly.type
_entity_poly.pdbx_seq_one_letter_code
_entity_poly.pdbx_strand_id
1 'polypeptide(L)'
;MIVIFRPQAVEDVIEAAAWYEAHAPGLGEQLIDEILTATHRAQENPELFRIVRREGNVRRVLTKRFPDRIFFSVVGETLYVHAVLHGARHDRRWTERL
;
A
#
# COMPACT_ATOMS: atom_id res chain seq x y z
N MET A 1 15.38 -5.88 -6.06
CA MET A 1 14.92 -5.04 -4.93
C MET A 1 14.04 -5.88 -4.02
N ILE A 2 14.28 -5.82 -2.73
CA ILE A 2 13.50 -6.53 -1.71
C ILE A 2 12.29 -5.69 -1.34
N VAL A 3 11.14 -6.32 -1.15
CA VAL A 3 9.93 -5.63 -0.68
C VAL A 3 9.60 -6.11 0.73
N ILE A 4 9.46 -5.17 1.64
CA ILE A 4 9.09 -5.46 3.02
C ILE A 4 7.84 -4.68 3.38
N PHE A 5 6.78 -5.40 3.76
CA PHE A 5 5.59 -4.77 4.35
C PHE A 5 5.84 -4.63 5.85
N ARG A 6 5.80 -3.41 6.34
CA ARG A 6 5.96 -3.19 7.78
C ARG A 6 4.77 -3.81 8.52
N PRO A 7 4.94 -4.16 9.81
CA PRO A 7 3.87 -4.87 10.53
C PRO A 7 2.50 -4.21 10.46
N GLN A 8 2.43 -2.89 10.60
CA GLN A 8 1.16 -2.20 10.52
C GLN A 8 0.57 -2.22 9.12
N ALA A 9 1.42 -2.23 8.09
CA ALA A 9 0.94 -2.36 6.72
C ALA A 9 0.35 -3.76 6.48
N VAL A 10 0.95 -4.79 7.05
CA VAL A 10 0.38 -6.14 6.99
C VAL A 10 -1.01 -6.16 7.63
N GLU A 11 -1.15 -5.54 8.80
CA GLU A 11 -2.47 -5.46 9.45
C GLU A 11 -3.48 -4.68 8.62
N ASP A 12 -3.03 -3.61 7.95
CA ASP A 12 -3.90 -2.84 7.04
C ASP A 12 -4.44 -3.74 5.93
N VAL A 13 -3.59 -4.58 5.35
CA VAL A 13 -4.00 -5.49 4.28
C VAL A 13 -5.00 -6.52 4.80
N ILE A 14 -4.72 -7.10 5.97
CA ILE A 14 -5.62 -8.09 6.58
C ILE A 14 -6.98 -7.46 6.85
N GLU A 15 -7.00 -6.28 7.44
CA GLU A 15 -8.24 -5.58 7.78
C GLU A 15 -9.02 -5.22 6.52
N ALA A 16 -8.35 -4.68 5.50
CA ALA A 16 -9.00 -4.31 4.24
C ALA A 16 -9.57 -5.54 3.53
N ALA A 17 -8.79 -6.62 3.46
CA ALA A 17 -9.23 -7.85 2.82
C ALA A 17 -10.46 -8.44 3.52
N ALA A 18 -10.47 -8.41 4.85
CA ALA A 18 -11.62 -8.89 5.61
C ALA A 18 -12.86 -8.05 5.36
N TRP A 19 -12.68 -6.74 5.25
CA TRP A 19 -13.80 -5.83 4.96
C TRP A 19 -14.40 -6.12 3.60
N TYR A 20 -13.57 -6.28 2.56
CA TYR A 20 -14.08 -6.59 1.22
C TYR A 20 -14.69 -7.99 1.16
N GLU A 21 -14.09 -8.96 1.83
CA GLU A 21 -14.61 -10.33 1.86
C GLU A 21 -16.00 -10.40 2.47
N ALA A 22 -16.26 -9.56 3.47
CA ALA A 22 -17.57 -9.47 4.08
C ALA A 22 -18.65 -8.95 3.12
N HIS A 23 -18.24 -8.25 2.06
CA HIS A 23 -19.15 -7.72 1.05
C HIS A 23 -19.43 -8.73 -0.06
N ALA A 24 -18.45 -9.53 -0.45
CA ALA A 24 -18.63 -10.55 -1.47
C ALA A 24 -17.54 -11.62 -1.36
N PRO A 25 -17.90 -12.90 -1.42
CA PRO A 25 -16.91 -13.98 -1.37
C PRO A 25 -15.86 -13.84 -2.48
N GLY A 26 -14.59 -14.01 -2.11
CA GLY A 26 -13.47 -13.91 -3.05
C GLY A 26 -12.93 -12.51 -3.25
N LEU A 27 -13.63 -11.49 -2.76
CA LEU A 27 -13.23 -10.11 -3.01
C LEU A 27 -11.97 -9.73 -2.21
N GLY A 28 -11.80 -10.30 -1.02
CA GLY A 28 -10.60 -10.08 -0.23
C GLY A 28 -9.34 -10.59 -0.92
N GLU A 29 -9.41 -11.75 -1.54
CA GLU A 29 -8.30 -12.30 -2.30
C GLU A 29 -7.97 -11.43 -3.51
N GLN A 30 -8.99 -10.94 -4.21
CA GLN A 30 -8.79 -10.03 -5.32
C GLN A 30 -8.09 -8.74 -4.89
N LEU A 31 -8.44 -8.23 -3.72
CA LEU A 31 -7.78 -7.04 -3.18
C LEU A 31 -6.29 -7.31 -2.94
N ILE A 32 -5.97 -8.44 -2.32
CA ILE A 32 -4.57 -8.80 -2.03
C ILE A 32 -3.78 -8.87 -3.33
N ASP A 33 -4.34 -9.49 -4.37
CA ASP A 33 -3.70 -9.58 -5.68
C ASP A 33 -3.44 -8.19 -6.27
N GLU A 34 -4.41 -7.28 -6.13
CA GLU A 34 -4.26 -5.90 -6.62
C GLU A 34 -3.17 -5.15 -5.86
N ILE A 35 -3.08 -5.36 -4.55
CA ILE A 35 -2.05 -4.74 -3.72
C ILE A 35 -0.67 -5.24 -4.14
N LEU A 36 -0.52 -6.55 -4.33
CA LEU A 36 0.75 -7.13 -4.76
C LEU A 36 1.15 -6.64 -6.15
N THR A 37 0.19 -6.55 -7.06
CA THR A 37 0.43 -6.03 -8.41
C THR A 37 0.88 -4.56 -8.38
N ALA A 38 0.20 -3.74 -7.57
CA ALA A 38 0.57 -2.34 -7.42
C ALA A 38 1.96 -2.18 -6.82
N THR A 39 2.27 -3.00 -5.81
CA THR A 39 3.59 -3.00 -5.17
C THR A 39 4.67 -3.41 -6.17
N HIS A 40 4.37 -4.37 -7.04
CA HIS A 40 5.31 -4.79 -8.07
C HIS A 40 5.60 -3.66 -9.06
N ARG A 41 4.57 -2.91 -9.46
CA ARG A 41 4.77 -1.74 -10.33
C ARG A 41 5.67 -0.70 -9.65
N ALA A 42 5.45 -0.46 -8.35
CA ALA A 42 6.27 0.47 -7.60
C ALA A 42 7.72 -0.01 -7.51
N GLN A 43 7.92 -1.32 -7.35
CA GLN A 43 9.24 -1.92 -7.28
C GLN A 43 10.01 -1.77 -8.58
N GLU A 44 9.33 -1.93 -9.71
CA GLU A 44 9.98 -1.84 -11.01
C GLU A 44 10.50 -0.44 -11.31
N ASN A 45 9.76 0.59 -10.91
CA ASN A 45 10.12 1.96 -11.23
C ASN A 45 9.56 2.95 -10.20
N PRO A 46 10.16 2.99 -9.00
CA PRO A 46 9.60 3.79 -7.91
C PRO A 46 9.52 5.30 -8.22
N GLU A 47 10.43 5.80 -9.06
CA GLU A 47 10.49 7.22 -9.36
C GLU A 47 9.30 7.73 -10.18
N LEU A 48 8.53 6.83 -10.79
CA LEU A 48 7.33 7.22 -11.53
C LEU A 48 6.18 7.59 -10.62
N PHE A 49 6.29 7.30 -9.32
CA PHE A 49 5.19 7.51 -8.40
C PHE A 49 5.38 8.79 -7.59
N ARG A 50 4.27 9.46 -7.32
CA ARG A 50 4.26 10.75 -6.66
C ARG A 50 4.84 10.69 -5.26
N ILE A 51 5.72 11.64 -4.93
CA ILE A 51 6.16 11.85 -3.56
C ILE A 51 5.03 12.60 -2.84
N VAL A 52 4.52 12.00 -1.77
CA VAL A 52 3.45 12.60 -0.97
C VAL A 52 3.98 13.19 0.33
N ARG A 53 5.22 12.84 0.69
CA ARG A 53 5.89 13.40 1.85
C ARG A 53 7.39 13.43 1.56
N ARG A 54 7.99 14.62 1.66
CA ARG A 54 9.43 14.77 1.38
C ARG A 54 10.30 14.10 2.42
N GLU A 55 9.94 14.22 3.69
CA GLU A 55 10.65 13.51 4.74
C GLU A 55 10.53 12.02 4.51
N GLY A 56 11.68 11.35 4.37
CA GLY A 56 11.70 9.93 4.09
C GLY A 56 11.32 9.55 2.67
N ASN A 57 11.10 10.52 1.79
CA ASN A 57 10.73 10.29 0.38
C ASN A 57 9.59 9.30 0.25
N VAL A 58 8.51 9.53 0.97
CA VAL A 58 7.35 8.64 0.91
C VAL A 58 6.56 8.88 -0.37
N ARG A 59 6.33 7.81 -1.11
CA ARG A 59 5.58 7.84 -2.37
C ARG A 59 4.29 7.06 -2.22
N ARG A 60 3.39 7.25 -3.18
CA ARG A 60 2.08 6.60 -3.18
C ARG A 60 1.84 5.91 -4.51
N VAL A 61 1.36 4.66 -4.44
CA VAL A 61 0.86 3.94 -5.61
C VAL A 61 -0.59 3.56 -5.34
N LEU A 62 -1.42 3.64 -6.38
CA LEU A 62 -2.85 3.34 -6.30
C LEU A 62 -3.12 1.97 -6.90
N THR A 63 -4.04 1.23 -6.31
CA THR A 63 -4.57 0.03 -6.94
C THR A 63 -5.50 0.43 -8.09
N LYS A 64 -5.72 -0.48 -9.04
CA LYS A 64 -6.49 -0.14 -10.24
C LYS A 64 -7.99 -0.26 -10.06
N ARG A 65 -8.45 -1.37 -9.47
CA ARG A 65 -9.88 -1.65 -9.34
C ARG A 65 -10.46 -1.31 -7.98
N PHE A 66 -9.61 -1.16 -6.98
CA PHE A 66 -10.01 -0.82 -5.63
C PHE A 66 -9.51 0.58 -5.29
N PRO A 67 -10.24 1.34 -4.46
CA PRO A 67 -9.80 2.69 -4.08
C PRO A 67 -8.77 2.64 -2.96
N ASP A 68 -7.71 1.87 -3.15
CA ASP A 68 -6.69 1.68 -2.13
C ASP A 68 -5.42 2.45 -2.49
N ARG A 69 -4.77 2.97 -1.46
CA ARG A 69 -3.55 3.76 -1.57
C ARG A 69 -2.46 3.06 -0.78
N ILE A 70 -1.33 2.83 -1.43
CA ILE A 70 -0.19 2.16 -0.84
C ILE A 70 0.93 3.18 -0.69
N PHE A 71 1.38 3.39 0.54
CA PHE A 71 2.44 4.35 0.85
C PHE A 71 3.75 3.61 1.08
N PHE A 72 4.78 4.00 0.35
CA PHE A 72 6.05 3.29 0.39
C PHE A 72 7.24 4.24 0.28
N SER A 73 8.41 3.77 0.69
CA SER A 73 9.67 4.44 0.44
C SER A 73 10.72 3.42 0.08
N VAL A 74 11.77 3.87 -0.62
CA VAL A 74 12.88 3.01 -1.03
C VAL A 74 14.13 3.49 -0.30
N VAL A 75 14.78 2.56 0.38
CA VAL A 75 16.05 2.81 1.05
C VAL A 75 17.04 1.74 0.55
N GLY A 76 18.04 2.17 -0.20
CA GLY A 76 18.99 1.24 -0.83
C GLY A 76 18.26 0.28 -1.77
N GLU A 77 18.36 -1.01 -1.51
CA GLU A 77 17.77 -2.05 -2.33
C GLU A 77 16.44 -2.58 -1.75
N THR A 78 15.85 -1.83 -0.82
CA THR A 78 14.64 -2.28 -0.15
C THR A 78 13.50 -1.26 -0.34
N LEU A 79 12.33 -1.77 -0.75
CA LEU A 79 11.10 -1.00 -0.78
C LEU A 79 10.30 -1.36 0.46
N TYR A 80 10.03 -0.37 1.30
CA TYR A 80 9.23 -0.53 2.51
C TYR A 80 7.82 -0.05 2.27
N VAL A 81 6.83 -0.91 2.51
CA VAL A 81 5.43 -0.50 2.50
C VAL A 81 5.07 -0.09 3.93
N HIS A 82 4.69 1.16 4.11
CA HIS A 82 4.39 1.74 5.42
C HIS A 82 2.93 1.61 5.80
N ALA A 83 2.04 1.73 4.82
CA ALA A 83 0.61 1.74 5.07
C ALA A 83 -0.16 1.37 3.81
N VAL A 84 -1.33 0.76 3.99
CA VAL A 84 -2.29 0.53 2.92
C VAL A 84 -3.62 1.05 3.43
N LEU A 85 -4.12 2.13 2.83
CA LEU A 85 -5.39 2.73 3.22
C LEU A 85 -6.44 2.48 2.15
N HIS A 86 -7.64 2.09 2.57
CA HIS A 86 -8.71 1.80 1.64
C HIS A 86 -9.91 2.73 1.84
N GLY A 87 -10.68 2.91 0.76
CA GLY A 87 -11.89 3.71 0.80
C GLY A 87 -11.62 5.17 1.11
N ALA A 88 -12.50 5.77 1.92
CA ALA A 88 -12.46 7.19 2.26
C ALA A 88 -11.62 7.49 3.51
N ARG A 89 -10.79 6.56 3.96
CA ARG A 89 -9.96 6.80 5.14
C ARG A 89 -8.98 7.93 4.91
N HIS A 90 -8.76 8.74 5.95
CA HIS A 90 -7.87 9.88 5.88
C HIS A 90 -6.40 9.44 5.81
N ASP A 91 -5.61 10.18 5.05
CA ASP A 91 -4.19 9.94 4.92
C ASP A 91 -3.43 10.15 6.23
N ARG A 92 -4.04 10.75 7.22
CA ARG A 92 -3.43 10.97 8.53
C ARG A 92 -2.91 9.68 9.19
N ARG A 93 -3.55 8.56 8.92
CA ARG A 93 -3.17 7.29 9.56
C ARG A 93 -1.75 6.89 9.23
N TRP A 94 -1.28 7.16 8.02
CA TRP A 94 0.08 6.80 7.68
C TRP A 94 1.10 7.82 8.18
N THR A 95 0.73 9.10 8.23
CA THR A 95 1.65 10.14 8.71
C THR A 95 1.98 9.96 10.19
N GLU A 96 1.05 9.47 10.97
CA GLU A 96 1.27 9.21 12.39
C GLU A 96 2.21 8.05 12.64
N ARG A 97 2.41 7.18 11.67
CA ARG A 97 3.30 6.01 11.76
C ARG A 97 4.76 6.35 11.48
N LEU A 98 4.98 7.47 10.85
CA LEU A 98 6.31 7.89 10.46
C LEU A 98 6.85 8.94 11.41
#